data_15d46534ec607e2d9936536c6fc07d31
#
_entry.id   15d46534ec607e2d9936536c6fc07d31
#
_cell.length_a   1.000
_cell.length_b   1.000
_cell.length_c   1.000
_cell.angle_alpha   90.00
_cell.angle_beta   90.00
_cell.angle_gamma   90.00
#
_symmetry.space_group_name_H-M   'P 1'
#
loop_
_entity.id
_entity.type
_entity.pdbx_description
1 polymer ?
#
loop_
_entity_poly.entity_id
_entity_poly.type
_entity_poly.pdbx_seq_one_letter_code
_entity_poly.pdbx_strand_id
1 'polypeptide(L)'
;MRTFRYAVLTLALAAPAGVIAQRAAGKPAAPAPQAITIYKTATCGCCTKWVDHLKAAGFNPTVHVVDNMSQSPITKGVPEALRSCHTATLEGYLVEGHVPADVIKQLVKEKPRLEGIAVPGMPAGSPGMESPNPETYDVIAFDAAGKTKVFAKR
;
A
#
# COMPACT_ATOMS: atom_id res chain seq x y z
N MET A 1 -4.07 -57.36 75.44
CA MET A 1 -3.74 -57.12 73.99
C MET A 1 -4.77 -56.13 73.44
N ARG A 2 -4.42 -54.86 73.27
CA ARG A 2 -5.33 -53.81 72.83
C ARG A 2 -4.99 -53.53 71.32
N THR A 3 -5.92 -53.83 70.44
CA THR A 3 -5.81 -53.58 69.02
C THR A 3 -6.28 -52.15 68.72
N PHE A 4 -5.33 -51.29 68.28
CA PHE A 4 -5.62 -49.91 67.82
C PHE A 4 -6.06 -50.01 66.35
N ARG A 5 -7.28 -49.58 66.06
CA ARG A 5 -7.80 -49.41 64.69
C ARG A 5 -7.53 -47.96 64.28
N TYR A 6 -6.64 -47.78 63.33
CA TYR A 6 -6.44 -46.47 62.68
C TYR A 6 -7.49 -46.26 61.54
N ALA A 7 -8.35 -45.28 61.81
CA ALA A 7 -9.26 -44.80 60.74
C ALA A 7 -8.49 -43.88 59.76
N VAL A 8 -8.38 -44.30 58.54
CA VAL A 8 -7.79 -43.46 57.45
C VAL A 8 -8.90 -42.55 56.93
N LEU A 9 -8.78 -41.27 57.24
CA LEU A 9 -9.67 -40.22 56.66
C LEU A 9 -9.16 -39.80 55.31
N THR A 10 -9.79 -40.21 54.22
CA THR A 10 -9.47 -39.77 52.83
C THR A 10 -10.14 -38.43 52.58
N LEU A 11 -9.33 -37.39 52.53
CA LEU A 11 -9.75 -36.04 52.16
C LEU A 11 -9.80 -35.94 50.62
N ALA A 12 -11.01 -35.89 50.03
CA ALA A 12 -11.21 -35.69 48.63
C ALA A 12 -11.03 -34.16 48.32
N LEU A 13 -9.94 -33.79 47.66
CA LEU A 13 -9.76 -32.46 47.12
C LEU A 13 -10.60 -32.34 45.82
N ALA A 14 -11.67 -31.57 45.86
CA ALA A 14 -12.40 -31.13 44.69
C ALA A 14 -11.62 -30.00 44.01
N ALA A 15 -11.06 -30.27 42.85
CA ALA A 15 -10.44 -29.23 41.99
C ALA A 15 -11.53 -28.39 41.34
N PRO A 16 -11.45 -27.04 41.36
CA PRO A 16 -12.40 -26.23 40.60
C PRO A 16 -12.14 -26.38 39.11
N ALA A 17 -13.14 -26.77 38.32
CA ALA A 17 -13.12 -26.77 36.87
C ALA A 17 -13.00 -25.32 36.37
N GLY A 18 -11.78 -24.91 35.98
CA GLY A 18 -11.53 -23.63 35.37
C GLY A 18 -12.20 -23.59 33.98
N VAL A 19 -13.24 -22.77 33.85
CA VAL A 19 -13.85 -22.45 32.56
C VAL A 19 -12.83 -21.62 31.74
N ILE A 20 -12.13 -22.29 30.83
CA ILE A 20 -11.27 -21.61 29.85
C ILE A 20 -12.24 -20.96 28.84
N ALA A 21 -12.51 -19.68 29.04
CA ALA A 21 -13.21 -18.86 28.04
C ALA A 21 -12.35 -18.80 26.80
N GLN A 22 -12.68 -19.60 25.77
CA GLN A 22 -12.10 -19.48 24.44
C GLN A 22 -12.49 -18.13 23.86
N ARG A 23 -11.54 -17.16 23.92
CA ARG A 23 -11.65 -15.92 23.17
C ARG A 23 -11.69 -16.31 21.69
N ALA A 24 -12.86 -16.19 21.05
CA ALA A 24 -12.98 -16.30 19.62
C ALA A 24 -12.00 -15.29 18.99
N ALA A 25 -10.98 -15.80 18.30
CA ALA A 25 -10.06 -14.98 17.53
C ALA A 25 -10.88 -14.29 16.45
N GLY A 26 -11.23 -13.04 16.64
CA GLY A 26 -11.89 -12.22 15.65
C GLY A 26 -11.02 -12.20 14.39
N LYS A 27 -11.65 -12.38 13.21
CA LYS A 27 -10.99 -12.23 11.91
C LYS A 27 -10.21 -10.90 11.94
N PRO A 28 -8.92 -10.89 11.55
CA PRO A 28 -8.15 -9.65 11.49
C PRO A 28 -8.93 -8.60 10.70
N ALA A 29 -9.13 -7.42 11.27
CA ALA A 29 -9.75 -6.32 10.56
C ALA A 29 -8.93 -6.04 9.29
N ALA A 30 -9.61 -5.85 8.15
CA ALA A 30 -8.93 -5.45 6.92
C ALA A 30 -8.12 -4.17 7.22
N PRO A 31 -6.87 -4.07 6.72
CA PRO A 31 -6.07 -2.87 6.93
C PRO A 31 -6.85 -1.64 6.44
N ALA A 32 -6.77 -0.54 7.21
CA ALA A 32 -7.43 0.71 6.85
C ALA A 32 -6.97 1.15 5.44
N PRO A 33 -7.89 1.72 4.61
CA PRO A 33 -7.53 2.21 3.29
C PRO A 33 -6.39 3.22 3.35
N GLN A 34 -5.37 3.02 2.51
CA GLN A 34 -4.16 3.82 2.51
C GLN A 34 -4.42 5.15 1.80
N ALA A 35 -4.28 6.27 2.50
CA ALA A 35 -4.50 7.59 1.94
C ALA A 35 -3.42 7.95 0.91
N ILE A 36 -3.83 8.49 -0.25
CA ILE A 36 -2.95 8.99 -1.30
C ILE A 36 -3.52 10.29 -1.87
N THR A 37 -2.67 11.31 -1.99
CA THR A 37 -3.06 12.60 -2.58
C THR A 37 -2.55 12.68 -4.01
N ILE A 38 -3.42 13.04 -4.95
CA ILE A 38 -3.16 12.98 -6.40
C ILE A 38 -3.44 14.35 -7.02
N TYR A 39 -2.50 14.85 -7.82
CA TYR A 39 -2.68 16.03 -8.67
C TYR A 39 -2.71 15.59 -10.12
N LYS A 40 -3.77 15.97 -10.86
CA LYS A 40 -3.95 15.64 -12.28
C LYS A 40 -4.65 16.76 -13.03
N THR A 41 -4.51 16.79 -14.35
CA THR A 41 -5.30 17.72 -15.17
C THR A 41 -6.74 17.20 -15.39
N ALA A 42 -7.69 18.12 -15.62
CA ALA A 42 -9.10 17.78 -15.82
C ALA A 42 -9.31 16.85 -17.02
N THR A 43 -8.55 17.07 -18.11
CA THR A 43 -8.69 16.38 -19.41
C THR A 43 -8.02 15.01 -19.46
N CYS A 44 -7.26 14.63 -18.43
CA CYS A 44 -6.54 13.35 -18.40
C CYS A 44 -7.48 12.17 -18.07
N GLY A 45 -8.03 11.52 -19.11
CA GLY A 45 -8.93 10.37 -18.95
C GLY A 45 -8.22 9.12 -18.41
N CYS A 46 -7.00 8.82 -18.87
CA CYS A 46 -6.19 7.70 -18.37
C CYS A 46 -5.81 7.88 -16.89
N CYS A 47 -5.55 9.12 -16.45
CA CYS A 47 -5.31 9.41 -15.02
C CYS A 47 -6.54 9.08 -14.17
N THR A 48 -7.75 9.31 -14.67
CA THR A 48 -8.98 8.96 -13.95
C THR A 48 -9.10 7.44 -13.80
N LYS A 49 -8.81 6.68 -14.84
CA LYS A 49 -8.78 5.21 -14.78
C LYS A 49 -7.72 4.70 -13.80
N TRP A 50 -6.55 5.36 -13.75
CA TRP A 50 -5.52 5.02 -12.75
C TRP A 50 -6.00 5.28 -11.32
N VAL A 51 -6.70 6.38 -11.06
CA VAL A 51 -7.34 6.63 -9.76
C VAL A 51 -8.32 5.52 -9.40
N ASP A 52 -9.14 5.04 -10.35
CA ASP A 52 -10.07 3.95 -10.11
C ASP A 52 -9.37 2.61 -9.86
N HIS A 53 -8.24 2.34 -10.54
CA HIS A 53 -7.35 1.21 -10.26
C HIS A 53 -6.84 1.27 -8.80
N LEU A 54 -6.42 2.42 -8.30
CA LEU A 54 -5.99 2.58 -6.92
C LEU A 54 -7.12 2.33 -5.92
N LYS A 55 -8.33 2.86 -6.18
CA LYS A 55 -9.51 2.60 -5.34
C LYS A 55 -9.82 1.11 -5.27
N ALA A 56 -9.84 0.42 -6.41
CA ALA A 56 -10.06 -1.03 -6.49
C ALA A 56 -9.01 -1.82 -5.71
N ALA A 57 -7.79 -1.30 -5.62
CA ALA A 57 -6.70 -1.89 -4.85
C ALA A 57 -6.72 -1.54 -3.34
N GLY A 58 -7.73 -0.76 -2.88
CA GLY A 58 -7.92 -0.43 -1.45
C GLY A 58 -7.23 0.85 -1.00
N PHE A 59 -6.79 1.72 -1.92
CA PHE A 59 -6.36 3.08 -1.57
C PHE A 59 -7.56 4.02 -1.39
N ASN A 60 -7.35 5.09 -0.64
CA ASN A 60 -8.31 6.18 -0.46
C ASN A 60 -7.75 7.47 -1.09
N PRO A 61 -7.97 7.71 -2.41
CA PRO A 61 -7.39 8.84 -3.10
C PRO A 61 -8.14 10.15 -2.82
N THR A 62 -7.39 11.21 -2.50
CA THR A 62 -7.84 12.60 -2.56
C THR A 62 -7.30 13.22 -3.84
N VAL A 63 -8.20 13.65 -4.75
CA VAL A 63 -7.81 14.16 -6.08
C VAL A 63 -7.94 15.66 -6.14
N HIS A 64 -6.85 16.35 -6.52
CA HIS A 64 -6.80 17.76 -6.85
C HIS A 64 -6.66 17.93 -8.35
N VAL A 65 -7.62 18.65 -8.95
CA VAL A 65 -7.58 18.98 -10.38
C VAL A 65 -6.85 20.31 -10.55
N VAL A 66 -5.87 20.33 -11.45
CA VAL A 66 -5.09 21.53 -11.82
C VAL A 66 -5.20 21.79 -13.31
N ASP A 67 -5.02 23.02 -13.76
CA ASP A 67 -5.07 23.38 -15.18
C ASP A 67 -3.87 22.81 -15.94
N ASN A 68 -2.70 22.78 -15.28
CA ASN A 68 -1.51 22.13 -15.77
C ASN A 68 -0.66 21.61 -14.59
N MET A 69 0.21 20.63 -14.85
CA MET A 69 1.00 19.98 -13.79
C MET A 69 2.06 20.88 -13.15
N SER A 70 2.42 22.02 -13.76
CA SER A 70 3.33 22.99 -13.14
C SER A 70 2.71 23.69 -11.92
N GLN A 71 1.39 23.66 -11.78
CA GLN A 71 0.65 24.19 -10.62
C GLN A 71 0.60 23.19 -9.46
N SER A 72 0.95 21.94 -9.70
CA SER A 72 1.02 20.94 -8.61
C SER A 72 2.20 21.27 -7.68
N PRO A 73 1.97 21.36 -6.36
CA PRO A 73 3.02 21.71 -5.40
C PRO A 73 4.09 20.61 -5.29
N ILE A 74 3.78 19.37 -5.68
CA ILE A 74 4.65 18.21 -5.50
C ILE A 74 5.39 17.79 -6.79
N THR A 75 4.93 18.16 -7.98
CA THR A 75 5.54 17.76 -9.26
C THR A 75 6.99 18.22 -9.40
N LYS A 76 7.38 19.31 -8.74
CA LYS A 76 8.76 19.84 -8.76
C LYS A 76 9.78 18.87 -8.15
N GLY A 77 9.35 17.99 -7.22
CA GLY A 77 10.19 16.95 -6.62
C GLY A 77 10.48 15.77 -7.57
N VAL A 78 9.75 15.69 -8.71
CA VAL A 78 9.96 14.64 -9.71
C VAL A 78 11.00 15.11 -10.74
N PRO A 79 12.06 14.34 -11.04
CA PRO A 79 12.98 14.63 -12.12
C PRO A 79 12.25 14.89 -13.44
N GLU A 80 12.64 15.94 -14.17
CA GLU A 80 11.91 16.38 -15.37
C GLU A 80 11.71 15.27 -16.41
N ALA A 81 12.73 14.45 -16.62
CA ALA A 81 12.67 13.33 -17.57
C ALA A 81 11.68 12.22 -17.17
N LEU A 82 11.21 12.20 -15.92
CA LEU A 82 10.25 11.22 -15.42
C LEU A 82 8.83 11.77 -15.31
N ARG A 83 8.62 13.09 -15.51
CA ARG A 83 7.31 13.73 -15.34
C ARG A 83 6.28 13.23 -16.34
N SER A 84 5.06 13.14 -15.86
CA SER A 84 3.90 12.63 -16.58
C SER A 84 2.70 13.56 -16.40
N CYS A 85 1.49 13.07 -16.67
CA CYS A 85 0.24 13.83 -16.61
C CYS A 85 -0.42 13.87 -15.22
N HIS A 86 0.17 13.21 -14.23
CA HIS A 86 -0.24 13.27 -12.82
C HIS A 86 0.90 12.89 -11.90
N THR A 87 0.88 13.49 -10.72
CA THR A 87 1.80 13.20 -9.62
C THR A 87 0.99 12.92 -8.36
N ALA A 88 1.35 11.88 -7.62
CA ALA A 88 0.75 11.58 -6.33
C ALA A 88 1.79 11.58 -5.21
N THR A 89 1.30 11.66 -3.97
CA THR A 89 2.13 11.47 -2.78
C THR A 89 1.42 10.62 -1.73
N LEU A 90 2.18 9.73 -1.09
CA LEU A 90 1.74 8.95 0.06
C LEU A 90 2.94 8.64 0.96
N GLU A 91 2.74 8.73 2.27
CA GLU A 91 3.78 8.48 3.29
C GLU A 91 5.14 9.18 3.00
N GLY A 92 5.11 10.35 2.34
CA GLY A 92 6.29 11.12 1.98
C GLY A 92 6.95 10.75 0.65
N TYR A 93 6.51 9.68 -0.01
CA TYR A 93 6.98 9.31 -1.35
C TYR A 93 6.21 10.03 -2.44
N LEU A 94 6.88 10.31 -3.55
CA LEU A 94 6.28 10.74 -4.81
C LEU A 94 6.00 9.53 -5.70
N VAL A 95 4.84 9.54 -6.35
CA VAL A 95 4.44 8.51 -7.33
C VAL A 95 4.02 9.24 -8.60
N GLU A 96 4.77 9.00 -9.67
CA GLU A 96 4.59 9.70 -10.94
C GLU A 96 4.09 8.76 -12.03
N GLY A 97 3.03 9.17 -12.73
CA GLY A 97 2.47 8.39 -13.83
C GLY A 97 1.78 7.08 -13.39
N HIS A 98 1.65 6.15 -14.31
CA HIS A 98 0.78 4.98 -14.21
C HIS A 98 1.39 3.82 -13.42
N VAL A 99 1.93 4.10 -12.21
CA VAL A 99 2.54 3.08 -11.34
C VAL A 99 1.48 2.09 -10.83
N PRO A 100 1.69 0.77 -10.97
CA PRO A 100 0.75 -0.23 -10.46
C PRO A 100 0.59 -0.18 -8.93
N ALA A 101 -0.63 -0.42 -8.47
CA ALA A 101 -0.99 -0.36 -7.04
C ALA A 101 -0.20 -1.34 -6.16
N ASP A 102 0.16 -2.52 -6.70
CA ASP A 102 0.99 -3.51 -5.99
C ASP A 102 2.42 -3.00 -5.79
N VAL A 103 2.99 -2.26 -6.75
CA VAL A 103 4.31 -1.63 -6.64
C VAL A 103 4.29 -0.50 -5.61
N ILE A 104 3.22 0.31 -5.57
CA ILE A 104 3.03 1.33 -4.55
C ILE A 104 2.95 0.69 -3.15
N LYS A 105 2.22 -0.42 -3.00
CA LYS A 105 2.17 -1.19 -1.75
C LYS A 105 3.54 -1.75 -1.34
N GLN A 106 4.32 -2.23 -2.33
CA GLN A 106 5.70 -2.68 -2.10
C GLN A 106 6.56 -1.54 -1.58
N LEU A 107 6.53 -0.37 -2.22
CA LEU A 107 7.26 0.83 -1.80
C LEU A 107 7.00 1.18 -0.34
N VAL A 108 5.73 1.25 0.05
CA VAL A 108 5.33 1.60 1.43
C VAL A 108 5.73 0.52 2.44
N LYS A 109 5.69 -0.74 2.04
CA LYS A 109 6.10 -1.86 2.89
C LYS A 109 7.61 -1.89 3.13
N GLU A 110 8.40 -1.67 2.08
CA GLU A 110 9.86 -1.76 2.13
C GLU A 110 10.53 -0.50 2.71
N LYS A 111 9.86 0.66 2.59
CA LYS A 111 10.33 1.97 3.07
C LYS A 111 11.78 2.28 2.68
N PRO A 112 12.15 2.13 1.40
CA PRO A 112 13.52 2.39 0.96
C PRO A 112 13.85 3.90 1.05
N ARG A 113 15.14 4.22 1.16
CA ARG A 113 15.61 5.62 1.10
C ARG A 113 15.62 6.11 -0.34
N LEU A 114 14.51 6.71 -0.78
CA LEU A 114 14.34 7.34 -2.09
C LEU A 114 13.25 8.42 -2.00
N GLU A 115 13.18 9.28 -3.00
CA GLU A 115 12.17 10.35 -3.07
C GLU A 115 10.86 9.83 -3.64
N GLY A 116 10.93 8.94 -4.64
CA GLY A 116 9.74 8.41 -5.28
C GLY A 116 9.99 7.35 -6.35
N ILE A 117 8.91 6.95 -6.98
CA ILE A 117 8.89 6.01 -8.11
C ILE A 117 8.07 6.57 -9.27
N ALA A 118 8.41 6.20 -10.49
CA ALA A 118 7.78 6.69 -11.70
C ALA A 118 7.57 5.60 -12.76
N VAL A 119 6.51 5.73 -13.57
CA VAL A 119 6.34 5.04 -14.85
C VAL A 119 6.31 6.12 -15.94
N PRO A 120 7.45 6.42 -16.58
CA PRO A 120 7.51 7.40 -17.65
C PRO A 120 6.86 6.87 -18.95
N GLY A 121 6.35 7.78 -19.78
CA GLY A 121 5.94 7.48 -21.15
C GLY A 121 4.58 6.78 -21.31
N MET A 122 3.83 6.55 -20.26
CA MET A 122 2.48 5.93 -20.31
C MET A 122 2.43 4.63 -21.14
N PRO A 123 3.23 3.60 -20.80
CA PRO A 123 3.33 2.39 -21.62
C PRO A 123 2.00 1.65 -21.71
N ALA A 124 1.74 1.07 -22.88
CA ALA A 124 0.54 0.25 -23.12
C ALA A 124 0.51 -0.93 -22.15
N GLY A 125 -0.65 -1.14 -21.49
CA GLY A 125 -0.82 -2.18 -20.45
C GLY A 125 -0.54 -1.71 -19.02
N SER A 126 0.02 -0.49 -18.82
CA SER A 126 0.07 0.09 -17.48
C SER A 126 -1.35 0.45 -16.99
N PRO A 127 -1.61 0.50 -15.67
CA PRO A 127 -2.94 0.77 -15.14
C PRO A 127 -3.54 2.09 -15.65
N GLY A 128 -4.71 2.05 -16.25
CA GLY A 128 -5.35 3.19 -16.94
C GLY A 128 -4.97 3.32 -18.41
N MET A 129 -4.00 2.52 -18.87
CA MET A 129 -3.54 2.43 -20.27
C MET A 129 -3.72 0.99 -20.79
N GLU A 130 -4.82 0.33 -20.40
CA GLU A 130 -5.12 -1.04 -20.77
C GLU A 130 -5.07 -1.20 -22.31
N SER A 131 -4.41 -2.27 -22.77
CA SER A 131 -4.19 -2.55 -24.20
C SER A 131 -4.27 -4.05 -24.47
N PRO A 132 -4.80 -4.46 -25.65
CA PRO A 132 -4.74 -5.87 -26.08
C PRO A 132 -3.30 -6.33 -26.37
N ASN A 133 -2.37 -5.39 -26.59
CA ASN A 133 -0.95 -5.63 -26.83
C ASN A 133 -0.13 -4.87 -25.75
N PRO A 134 -0.02 -5.38 -24.52
CA PRO A 134 0.72 -4.72 -23.46
C PRO A 134 2.22 -4.75 -23.74
N GLU A 135 2.90 -3.68 -23.35
CA GLU A 135 4.35 -3.56 -23.39
C GLU A 135 4.95 -3.93 -22.02
N THR A 136 6.17 -4.44 -22.03
CA THR A 136 6.96 -4.51 -20.80
C THR A 136 7.51 -3.13 -20.47
N TYR A 137 7.48 -2.74 -19.18
CA TYR A 137 7.98 -1.45 -18.75
C TYR A 137 8.65 -1.51 -17.39
N ASP A 138 9.52 -0.54 -17.13
CA ASP A 138 10.20 -0.41 -15.86
C ASP A 138 9.49 0.63 -14.99
N VAL A 139 9.36 0.31 -13.70
CA VAL A 139 9.08 1.30 -12.66
C VAL A 139 10.40 1.81 -12.16
N ILE A 140 10.64 3.11 -12.28
CA ILE A 140 11.91 3.76 -11.98
C ILE A 140 11.85 4.41 -10.59
N ALA A 141 12.75 4.05 -9.69
CA ALA A 141 12.99 4.77 -8.45
C ALA A 141 13.91 5.97 -8.71
N PHE A 142 13.70 7.06 -7.98
CA PHE A 142 14.55 8.25 -8.00
C PHE A 142 14.81 8.78 -6.59
N ASP A 143 15.96 9.39 -6.37
CA ASP A 143 16.34 10.05 -5.13
C ASP A 143 16.26 11.59 -5.26
N ALA A 144 16.47 12.30 -4.15
CA ALA A 144 16.43 13.77 -4.10
C ALA A 144 17.50 14.44 -4.98
N ALA A 145 18.57 13.73 -5.36
CA ALA A 145 19.58 14.19 -6.29
C ALA A 145 19.23 13.93 -7.77
N GLY A 146 18.05 13.29 -8.03
CA GLY A 146 17.59 12.89 -9.35
C GLY A 146 18.27 11.64 -9.92
N LYS A 147 19.05 10.91 -9.12
CA LYS A 147 19.63 9.63 -9.53
C LYS A 147 18.55 8.57 -9.61
N THR A 148 18.56 7.78 -10.67
CA THR A 148 17.53 6.79 -10.98
C THR A 148 18.06 5.36 -10.97
N LYS A 149 17.16 4.41 -10.67
CA LYS A 149 17.37 2.97 -10.82
C LYS A 149 16.04 2.25 -11.09
N VAL A 150 16.10 1.07 -11.68
CA VAL A 150 14.90 0.23 -11.82
C VAL A 150 14.47 -0.26 -10.42
N PHE A 151 13.21 -0.02 -10.06
CA PHE A 151 12.57 -0.48 -8.84
C PHE A 151 11.83 -1.80 -9.05
N ALA A 152 11.06 -1.88 -10.15
CA ALA A 152 10.31 -3.08 -10.55
C ALA A 152 10.20 -3.16 -12.07
N LYS A 153 9.93 -4.36 -12.59
CA LYS A 153 9.62 -4.62 -14.01
C LYS A 153 8.19 -5.14 -14.14
N ARG A 154 7.52 -4.76 -15.20
CA ARG A 154 6.14 -5.18 -15.48
C ARG A 154 5.98 -5.59 -16.95
#